data_436498c67592d442f26571ec2cc33df8
#
_entry.id   436498c67592d442f26571ec2cc33df8
#
_cell.length_a   1.000
_cell.length_b   1.000
_cell.length_c   1.000
_cell.angle_alpha   90.00
_cell.angle_beta   90.00
_cell.angle_gamma   90.00
#
_symmetry.space_group_name_H-M   'P 1'
#
loop_
_entity.id
_entity.type
_entity.pdbx_description
1 polymer ?
#
loop_
_entity_poly.entity_id
_entity_poly.type
_entity_poly.pdbx_seq_one_letter_code
_entity_poly.pdbx_strand_id
1 'polypeptide(L)'
;MKLENMLKAVNAQQIIGDTNLEVNGIHMDSRMVKNGFMFVAVKGTQADGHNYISKAIENGATVIVCEQLPVQIESNVTYVQLSDTEEAVGKLATTFYGDPTSKLELVGVTGTNGKTTIATLLYNMFRLFGYKAGLISTVCNYIDGEAIPTDHTTPDPITLNQLLGRMADEGCKYVFMEVSSCLLYTSPS
;
A
#
# COMPACT_ATOMS: atom_id res chain seq x y z
N MET A 1 0.87 2.08 14.76
CA MET A 1 1.08 0.61 14.85
C MET A 1 2.51 0.34 15.29
N LYS A 2 2.75 -0.69 16.14
CA LYS A 2 4.13 -1.04 16.54
C LYS A 2 4.93 -1.64 15.38
N LEU A 3 6.18 -1.20 15.22
CA LEU A 3 7.09 -1.71 14.18
C LEU A 3 7.30 -3.22 14.28
N GLU A 4 7.44 -3.77 15.49
CA GLU A 4 7.59 -5.22 15.71
C GLU A 4 6.48 -6.06 15.04
N ASN A 5 5.25 -5.55 14.98
CA ASN A 5 4.15 -6.27 14.34
C ASN A 5 4.27 -6.23 12.81
N MET A 6 4.75 -5.13 12.26
CA MET A 6 4.99 -5.00 10.82
C MET A 6 6.15 -5.90 10.36
N LEU A 7 7.20 -6.01 11.18
CA LEU A 7 8.36 -6.84 10.88
C LEU A 7 8.05 -8.35 10.80
N LYS A 8 6.97 -8.81 11.42
CA LYS A 8 6.52 -10.22 11.31
C LYS A 8 6.06 -10.59 9.89
N ALA A 9 5.69 -9.60 9.08
CA ALA A 9 5.22 -9.81 7.72
C ALA A 9 6.34 -9.92 6.67
N VAL A 10 7.59 -9.59 7.06
CA VAL A 10 8.75 -9.53 6.17
C VAL A 10 9.96 -10.26 6.76
N ASN A 11 10.86 -10.72 5.91
CA ASN A 11 12.10 -11.39 6.33
C ASN A 11 13.25 -10.37 6.33
N ALA A 12 13.49 -9.70 7.46
CA ALA A 12 14.57 -8.76 7.60
C ALA A 12 15.94 -9.48 7.61
N GLN A 13 16.85 -9.03 6.74
CA GLN A 13 18.23 -9.49 6.72
C GLN A 13 19.05 -8.86 7.83
N GLN A 14 18.80 -7.56 8.09
CA GLN A 14 19.45 -6.79 9.14
C GLN A 14 18.50 -5.71 9.66
N ILE A 15 18.56 -5.46 10.96
CA ILE A 15 17.84 -4.36 11.62
C ILE A 15 18.86 -3.57 12.44
N ILE A 16 18.88 -2.25 12.27
CA ILE A 16 19.72 -1.33 13.03
C ILE A 16 18.80 -0.29 13.67
N GLY A 17 18.82 -0.20 14.99
CA GLY A 17 17.99 0.74 15.76
C GLY A 17 16.94 0.06 16.64
N ASP A 18 16.00 0.85 17.16
CA ASP A 18 14.94 0.37 18.07
C ASP A 18 13.73 -0.16 17.29
N THR A 19 13.31 -1.38 17.61
CA THR A 19 12.10 -2.00 17.01
C THR A 19 10.84 -1.73 17.84
N ASN A 20 10.97 -1.26 19.07
CA ASN A 20 9.83 -0.98 19.95
C ASN A 20 9.33 0.46 19.80
N LEU A 21 9.15 0.90 18.58
CA LEU A 21 8.60 2.22 18.27
C LEU A 21 7.27 2.12 17.53
N GLU A 22 6.50 3.20 17.55
CA GLU A 22 5.26 3.30 16.81
C GLU A 22 5.49 3.93 15.44
N VAL A 23 4.93 3.28 14.43
CA VAL A 23 4.86 3.78 13.05
C VAL A 23 3.52 4.47 12.86
N ASN A 24 3.55 5.76 12.52
CA ASN A 24 2.35 6.60 12.37
C ASN A 24 1.80 6.59 10.93
N GLY A 25 2.60 6.15 9.97
CA GLY A 25 2.24 6.05 8.57
C GLY A 25 3.32 5.34 7.77
N ILE A 26 2.98 4.94 6.56
CA ILE A 26 3.90 4.29 5.63
C ILE A 26 3.83 5.01 4.28
N HIS A 27 4.97 5.24 3.64
CA HIS A 27 5.03 5.82 2.30
C HIS A 27 6.28 5.40 1.53
N MET A 28 6.19 5.39 0.19
CA MET A 28 7.32 5.16 -0.73
C MET A 28 7.75 6.45 -1.47
N ASP A 29 7.02 7.54 -1.32
CA ASP A 29 7.39 8.87 -1.80
C ASP A 29 7.87 9.71 -0.61
N SER A 30 9.16 10.11 -0.64
CA SER A 30 9.78 10.89 0.43
C SER A 30 9.09 12.23 0.69
N ARG A 31 8.43 12.82 -0.32
CA ARG A 31 7.69 14.10 -0.21
C ARG A 31 6.43 13.98 0.66
N MET A 32 5.87 12.77 0.74
CA MET A 32 4.66 12.48 1.51
C MET A 32 4.96 11.98 2.93
N VAL A 33 6.23 11.75 3.23
CA VAL A 33 6.68 11.34 4.57
C VAL A 33 6.47 12.47 5.58
N LYS A 34 6.00 12.08 6.76
CA LYS A 34 5.78 12.95 7.93
C LYS A 34 6.45 12.34 9.16
N ASN A 35 6.43 13.10 10.27
CA ASN A 35 7.05 12.65 11.51
C ASN A 35 6.48 11.31 12.00
N GLY A 36 7.37 10.36 12.32
CA GLY A 36 7.02 9.01 12.76
C GLY A 36 6.61 8.05 11.64
N PHE A 37 6.83 8.41 10.36
CA PHE A 37 6.51 7.53 9.24
C PHE A 37 7.62 6.50 8.99
N MET A 38 7.20 5.39 8.40
CA MET A 38 8.06 4.44 7.73
C MET A 38 8.19 4.85 6.26
N PHE A 39 9.41 5.01 5.79
CA PHE A 39 9.72 5.18 4.37
C PHE A 39 10.24 3.87 3.79
N VAL A 40 9.63 3.39 2.71
CA VAL A 40 10.08 2.20 1.99
C VAL A 40 10.79 2.64 0.71
N ALA A 41 12.10 2.42 0.66
CA ALA A 41 12.93 2.76 -0.49
C ALA A 41 12.82 1.67 -1.57
N VAL A 42 11.85 1.81 -2.47
CA VAL A 42 11.63 0.87 -3.57
C VAL A 42 12.41 1.32 -4.79
N LYS A 43 13.02 0.37 -5.48
CA LYS A 43 13.72 0.59 -6.74
C LYS A 43 12.73 0.58 -7.90
N GLY A 44 12.15 1.75 -8.18
CA GLY A 44 11.19 1.91 -9.27
C GLY A 44 11.86 1.98 -10.65
N THR A 45 11.04 1.89 -11.71
CA THR A 45 11.51 1.96 -13.11
C THR A 45 12.04 3.34 -13.52
N GLN A 46 11.58 4.42 -12.89
CA GLN A 46 11.96 5.80 -13.21
C GLN A 46 12.94 6.40 -12.20
N ALA A 47 12.89 5.96 -10.95
CA ALA A 47 13.73 6.48 -9.88
C ALA A 47 14.01 5.39 -8.83
N ASP A 48 15.21 5.41 -8.28
CA ASP A 48 15.60 4.57 -7.17
C ASP A 48 15.26 5.28 -5.85
N GLY A 49 14.36 4.70 -5.05
CA GLY A 49 13.93 5.22 -3.75
C GLY A 49 15.08 5.39 -2.76
N HIS A 50 16.16 4.61 -2.90
CA HIS A 50 17.34 4.72 -2.04
C HIS A 50 18.00 6.10 -2.11
N ASN A 51 17.91 6.79 -3.24
CA ASN A 51 18.44 8.15 -3.42
C ASN A 51 17.70 9.20 -2.58
N TYR A 52 16.51 8.85 -2.06
CA TYR A 52 15.64 9.76 -1.31
C TYR A 52 15.58 9.45 0.19
N ILE A 53 16.40 8.51 0.69
CA ILE A 53 16.43 8.13 2.11
C ILE A 53 16.73 9.35 2.98
N SER A 54 17.77 10.13 2.67
CA SER A 54 18.13 11.34 3.43
C SER A 54 16.96 12.33 3.47
N LYS A 55 16.27 12.51 2.33
CA LYS A 55 15.11 13.42 2.24
C LYS A 55 13.93 12.92 3.07
N ALA A 56 13.69 11.61 3.10
CA ALA A 56 12.66 11.02 3.95
C ALA A 56 12.97 11.24 5.45
N ILE A 57 14.22 11.10 5.86
CA ILE A 57 14.67 11.37 7.24
C ILE A 57 14.48 12.85 7.60
N GLU A 58 14.89 13.78 6.72
CA GLU A 58 14.65 15.23 6.90
C GLU A 58 13.16 15.55 7.07
N ASN A 59 12.27 14.83 6.39
CA ASN A 59 10.83 14.98 6.49
C ASN A 59 10.22 14.27 7.71
N GLY A 60 11.04 13.56 8.51
CA GLY A 60 10.62 12.97 9.78
C GLY A 60 10.40 11.46 9.76
N ALA A 61 10.93 10.73 8.76
CA ALA A 61 10.92 9.27 8.81
C ALA A 61 11.68 8.78 10.04
N THR A 62 11.08 7.89 10.80
CA THR A 62 11.72 7.20 11.94
C THR A 62 12.10 5.76 11.62
N VAL A 63 11.57 5.22 10.53
CA VAL A 63 11.90 3.89 10.01
C VAL A 63 12.22 3.98 8.52
N ILE A 64 13.33 3.39 8.12
CA ILE A 64 13.75 3.25 6.73
C ILE A 64 13.78 1.76 6.39
N VAL A 65 13.02 1.35 5.38
CA VAL A 65 13.09 0.01 4.79
C VAL A 65 13.82 0.12 3.45
N CYS A 66 14.89 -0.64 3.26
CA CYS A 66 15.76 -0.52 2.10
C CYS A 66 16.42 -1.86 1.73
N GLU A 67 16.91 -2.00 0.51
CA GLU A 67 17.73 -3.13 0.07
C GLU A 67 19.22 -2.89 0.38
N GLN A 68 19.64 -1.63 0.32
CA GLN A 68 21.01 -1.22 0.61
C GLN A 68 21.00 -0.16 1.71
N LEU A 69 21.75 -0.42 2.78
CA LEU A 69 21.90 0.54 3.87
C LEU A 69 22.64 1.78 3.37
N PRO A 70 22.24 2.98 3.79
CA PRO A 70 22.99 4.20 3.47
C PRO A 70 24.35 4.19 4.18
N VAL A 71 25.31 4.92 3.62
CA VAL A 71 26.66 5.05 4.20
C VAL A 71 26.64 5.70 5.57
N GLN A 72 25.75 6.68 5.77
CA GLN A 72 25.53 7.33 7.05
C GLN A 72 24.28 6.78 7.71
N ILE A 73 24.43 6.31 8.94
CA ILE A 73 23.35 5.78 9.78
C ILE A 73 23.03 6.83 10.86
N GLU A 74 21.82 7.33 10.87
CA GLU A 74 21.32 8.26 11.88
C GLU A 74 20.88 7.49 13.14
N SER A 75 21.35 7.90 14.31
CA SER A 75 21.11 7.18 15.58
C SER A 75 19.65 7.17 16.04
N ASN A 76 18.84 8.10 15.54
CA ASN A 76 17.42 8.26 15.87
C ASN A 76 16.48 7.60 14.85
N VAL A 77 17.03 6.86 13.88
CA VAL A 77 16.30 6.20 12.81
C VAL A 77 16.54 4.70 12.87
N THR A 78 15.49 3.91 12.72
CA THR A 78 15.59 2.46 12.59
C THR A 78 15.64 2.07 11.12
N TYR A 79 16.65 1.28 10.76
CA TYR A 79 16.85 0.77 9.41
C TYR A 79 16.51 -0.72 9.37
N VAL A 80 15.73 -1.11 8.38
CA VAL A 80 15.33 -2.50 8.13
C VAL A 80 15.82 -2.86 6.72
N GLN A 81 16.83 -3.71 6.64
CA GLN A 81 17.35 -4.19 5.37
C GLN A 81 16.60 -5.45 4.93
N LEU A 82 16.11 -5.44 3.71
CA LEU A 82 15.42 -6.55 3.05
C LEU A 82 16.11 -6.93 1.76
N SER A 83 15.82 -8.12 1.23
CA SER A 83 16.31 -8.54 -0.09
C SER A 83 15.52 -7.92 -1.24
N ASP A 84 14.24 -7.61 -1.02
CA ASP A 84 13.31 -7.10 -2.03
C ASP A 84 12.30 -6.19 -1.35
N THR A 85 12.42 -4.88 -1.61
CA THR A 85 11.51 -3.88 -1.04
C THR A 85 10.23 -3.72 -1.86
N GLU A 86 10.23 -4.13 -3.15
CA GLU A 86 9.05 -4.09 -4.00
C GLU A 86 8.01 -5.13 -3.54
N GLU A 87 8.45 -6.36 -3.24
CA GLU A 87 7.59 -7.38 -2.64
C GLU A 87 7.15 -6.99 -1.21
N ALA A 88 8.07 -6.44 -0.43
CA ALA A 88 7.83 -6.14 0.98
C ALA A 88 6.84 -5.00 1.20
N VAL A 89 6.80 -3.98 0.32
CA VAL A 89 5.92 -2.81 0.51
C VAL A 89 4.45 -3.19 0.60
N GLY A 90 4.01 -4.15 -0.21
CA GLY A 90 2.64 -4.67 -0.16
C GLY A 90 2.31 -5.32 1.18
N LYS A 91 3.19 -6.21 1.67
CA LYS A 91 3.04 -6.90 2.95
C LYS A 91 3.04 -5.93 4.15
N LEU A 92 3.94 -4.96 4.13
CA LEU A 92 4.03 -3.91 5.14
C LEU A 92 2.77 -3.04 5.15
N ALA A 93 2.28 -2.63 3.98
CA ALA A 93 1.06 -1.86 3.85
C ALA A 93 -0.17 -2.65 4.32
N THR A 94 -0.31 -3.91 3.90
CA THR A 94 -1.40 -4.79 4.36
C THR A 94 -1.41 -4.89 5.88
N THR A 95 -0.26 -5.12 6.50
CA THR A 95 -0.14 -5.20 7.96
C THR A 95 -0.47 -3.86 8.61
N PHE A 96 0.06 -2.74 8.09
CA PHE A 96 -0.17 -1.41 8.65
C PHE A 96 -1.65 -1.03 8.65
N TYR A 97 -2.39 -1.36 7.59
CA TYR A 97 -3.84 -1.09 7.48
C TYR A 97 -4.73 -2.20 8.07
N GLY A 98 -4.15 -3.16 8.80
CA GLY A 98 -4.88 -4.17 9.58
C GLY A 98 -5.52 -5.26 8.74
N ASP A 99 -4.82 -5.70 7.70
CA ASP A 99 -5.22 -6.76 6.77
C ASP A 99 -6.65 -6.57 6.24
N PRO A 100 -6.90 -5.50 5.46
CA PRO A 100 -8.23 -5.16 5.02
C PRO A 100 -8.85 -6.25 4.13
N THR A 101 -8.03 -6.99 3.39
CA THR A 101 -8.48 -8.06 2.49
C THR A 101 -9.12 -9.22 3.24
N SER A 102 -8.76 -9.47 4.48
CA SER A 102 -9.40 -10.49 5.32
C SER A 102 -10.84 -10.13 5.72
N LYS A 103 -11.22 -8.86 5.60
CA LYS A 103 -12.53 -8.32 5.99
C LYS A 103 -13.48 -8.09 4.81
N LEU A 104 -12.99 -8.23 3.59
CA LEU A 104 -13.66 -7.87 2.34
C LEU A 104 -13.72 -9.06 1.38
N GLU A 105 -14.77 -9.15 0.61
CA GLU A 105 -14.85 -10.02 -0.57
C GLU A 105 -14.34 -9.24 -1.79
N LEU A 106 -13.06 -9.42 -2.11
CA LEU A 106 -12.40 -8.71 -3.21
C LEU A 106 -12.57 -9.45 -4.52
N VAL A 107 -13.16 -8.80 -5.52
CA VAL A 107 -13.40 -9.34 -6.86
C VAL A 107 -12.57 -8.56 -7.88
N GLY A 108 -11.54 -9.20 -8.44
CA GLY A 108 -10.71 -8.65 -9.49
C GLY A 108 -11.34 -8.86 -10.88
N VAL A 109 -11.44 -7.80 -11.68
CA VAL A 109 -11.91 -7.84 -13.07
C VAL A 109 -10.74 -7.55 -14.00
N THR A 110 -10.36 -8.52 -14.81
CA THR A 110 -9.29 -8.39 -15.80
C THR A 110 -9.81 -8.66 -17.22
N GLY A 111 -9.04 -8.29 -18.23
CA GLY A 111 -9.34 -8.47 -19.64
C GLY A 111 -8.80 -7.33 -20.50
N THR A 112 -8.82 -7.49 -21.81
CA THR A 112 -8.35 -6.45 -22.75
C THR A 112 -9.32 -5.26 -22.84
N ASN A 113 -10.63 -5.53 -22.82
CA ASN A 113 -11.68 -4.52 -22.88
C ASN A 113 -12.79 -4.81 -21.86
N GLY A 114 -13.55 -3.79 -21.50
CA GLY A 114 -14.76 -3.90 -20.66
C GLY A 114 -14.51 -4.02 -19.16
N LYS A 115 -13.27 -3.99 -18.66
CA LYS A 115 -12.95 -4.08 -17.23
C LYS A 115 -13.75 -3.07 -16.40
N THR A 116 -13.63 -1.78 -16.75
CA THR A 116 -14.32 -0.68 -16.06
C THR A 116 -15.84 -0.88 -16.06
N THR A 117 -16.39 -1.24 -17.23
CA THR A 117 -17.84 -1.47 -17.38
C THR A 117 -18.30 -2.60 -16.47
N ILE A 118 -17.60 -3.75 -16.48
CA ILE A 118 -17.99 -4.93 -15.70
C ILE A 118 -17.84 -4.63 -14.19
N ALA A 119 -16.73 -4.05 -13.76
CA ALA A 119 -16.51 -3.71 -12.36
C ALA A 119 -17.58 -2.73 -11.85
N THR A 120 -17.90 -1.70 -12.67
CA THR A 120 -18.94 -0.70 -12.32
C THR A 120 -20.34 -1.33 -12.29
N LEU A 121 -20.66 -2.22 -13.23
CA LEU A 121 -21.95 -2.90 -13.23
C LEU A 121 -22.12 -3.79 -12.01
N LEU A 122 -21.11 -4.58 -11.65
CA LEU A 122 -21.12 -5.41 -10.45
C LEU A 122 -21.28 -4.55 -9.19
N TYR A 123 -20.49 -3.49 -9.07
CA TYR A 123 -20.61 -2.55 -7.95
C TYR A 123 -22.03 -1.99 -7.82
N ASN A 124 -22.62 -1.49 -8.90
CA ASN A 124 -23.98 -0.94 -8.89
C ASN A 124 -25.02 -2.02 -8.56
N MET A 125 -24.88 -3.21 -9.13
CA MET A 125 -25.78 -4.34 -8.87
C MET A 125 -25.79 -4.74 -7.40
N PHE A 126 -24.61 -4.87 -6.78
CA PHE A 126 -24.54 -5.24 -5.37
C PHE A 126 -25.09 -4.15 -4.45
N ARG A 127 -24.91 -2.88 -4.79
CA ARG A 127 -25.55 -1.77 -4.06
C ARG A 127 -27.07 -1.81 -4.20
N LEU A 128 -27.60 -2.14 -5.38
CA LEU A 128 -29.05 -2.32 -5.57
C LEU A 128 -29.60 -3.50 -4.75
N PHE A 129 -28.79 -4.53 -4.48
CA PHE A 129 -29.15 -5.62 -3.57
C PHE A 129 -29.05 -5.24 -2.08
N GLY A 130 -28.68 -4.00 -1.76
CA GLY A 130 -28.60 -3.50 -0.39
C GLY A 130 -27.25 -3.77 0.30
N TYR A 131 -26.22 -4.22 -0.42
CA TYR A 131 -24.90 -4.36 0.15
C TYR A 131 -24.10 -3.05 0.05
N LYS A 132 -23.35 -2.72 1.09
CA LYS A 132 -22.29 -1.73 0.98
C LYS A 132 -21.15 -2.30 0.13
N ALA A 133 -20.77 -1.58 -0.89
CA ALA A 133 -19.74 -2.03 -1.85
C ALA A 133 -18.73 -0.93 -2.14
N GLY A 134 -17.50 -1.35 -2.47
CA GLY A 134 -16.43 -0.52 -2.98
C GLY A 134 -16.18 -0.77 -4.48
N LEU A 135 -15.68 0.24 -5.18
CA LEU A 135 -15.18 0.14 -6.54
C LEU A 135 -13.81 0.78 -6.61
N ILE A 136 -12.84 0.05 -7.16
CA ILE A 136 -11.50 0.56 -7.48
C ILE A 136 -11.35 0.47 -9.00
N SER A 137 -11.30 1.64 -9.65
CA SER A 137 -11.23 1.72 -11.11
C SER A 137 -10.25 2.78 -11.58
N THR A 138 -9.92 2.72 -12.86
CA THR A 138 -9.01 3.68 -13.49
C THR A 138 -9.61 5.07 -13.66
N VAL A 139 -10.93 5.22 -13.52
CA VAL A 139 -11.63 6.49 -13.72
C VAL A 139 -11.94 7.16 -12.40
N CYS A 140 -12.49 6.43 -11.44
CA CYS A 140 -12.86 6.94 -10.12
C CYS A 140 -13.03 5.76 -9.17
N ASN A 141 -12.61 5.94 -7.94
CA ASN A 141 -12.90 4.98 -6.87
C ASN A 141 -14.20 5.38 -6.16
N TYR A 142 -14.94 4.39 -5.65
CA TYR A 142 -16.16 4.64 -4.90
C TYR A 142 -16.19 3.82 -3.61
N ILE A 143 -16.66 4.44 -2.54
CA ILE A 143 -16.94 3.78 -1.27
C ILE A 143 -18.43 4.01 -0.98
N ASP A 144 -19.23 2.99 -1.14
CA ASP A 144 -20.70 3.00 -0.92
C ASP A 144 -21.44 4.24 -1.48
N GLY A 145 -21.04 4.71 -2.66
CA GLY A 145 -21.63 5.86 -3.36
C GLY A 145 -20.84 7.16 -3.24
N GLU A 146 -19.92 7.26 -2.29
CA GLU A 146 -19.00 8.38 -2.21
C GLU A 146 -17.90 8.22 -3.26
N ALA A 147 -17.73 9.23 -4.12
CA ALA A 147 -16.66 9.25 -5.12
C ALA A 147 -15.34 9.70 -4.47
N ILE A 148 -14.31 8.92 -4.64
CA ILE A 148 -12.95 9.22 -4.21
C ILE A 148 -12.12 9.52 -5.45
N PRO A 149 -11.67 10.76 -5.66
CA PRO A 149 -10.81 11.09 -6.80
C PRO A 149 -9.56 10.20 -6.83
N THR A 150 -9.13 9.81 -8.02
CA THR A 150 -7.90 9.05 -8.22
C THR A 150 -6.96 9.84 -9.12
N ASP A 151 -5.70 9.95 -8.71
CA ASP A 151 -4.66 10.62 -9.48
C ASP A 151 -3.87 9.62 -10.37
N HIS A 152 -4.09 8.32 -10.19
CA HIS A 152 -3.36 7.24 -10.88
C HIS A 152 -4.27 6.14 -11.39
N THR A 153 -3.89 5.58 -12.55
CA THR A 153 -4.61 4.49 -13.23
C THR A 153 -4.63 3.19 -12.43
N THR A 154 -3.60 2.94 -11.65
CA THR A 154 -3.51 1.82 -10.70
C THR A 154 -2.88 2.38 -9.44
N PRO A 155 -3.54 2.29 -8.28
CA PRO A 155 -2.97 2.76 -7.03
C PRO A 155 -1.73 1.90 -6.68
N ASP A 156 -0.71 2.56 -6.12
CA ASP A 156 0.42 1.85 -5.52
C ASP A 156 -0.05 0.97 -4.34
N PRO A 157 0.77 -0.01 -3.88
CA PRO A 157 0.36 -0.94 -2.83
C PRO A 157 -0.08 -0.26 -1.52
N ILE A 158 0.49 0.88 -1.18
CA ILE A 158 0.14 1.62 0.03
C ILE A 158 -1.23 2.28 -0.12
N THR A 159 -1.43 3.01 -1.21
CA THR A 159 -2.70 3.66 -1.54
C THR A 159 -3.83 2.62 -1.69
N LEU A 160 -3.54 1.47 -2.31
CA LEU A 160 -4.51 0.37 -2.44
C LEU A 160 -4.96 -0.14 -1.07
N ASN A 161 -4.01 -0.46 -0.18
CA ASN A 161 -4.35 -0.95 1.17
C ASN A 161 -5.05 0.11 2.02
N GLN A 162 -4.71 1.38 1.85
CA GLN A 162 -5.41 2.49 2.50
C GLN A 162 -6.88 2.57 2.06
N LEU A 163 -7.15 2.46 0.75
CA LEU A 163 -8.52 2.44 0.22
C LEU A 163 -9.30 1.23 0.72
N LEU A 164 -8.70 0.04 0.66
CA LEU A 164 -9.33 -1.18 1.15
C LEU A 164 -9.60 -1.10 2.67
N GLY A 165 -8.67 -0.55 3.44
CA GLY A 165 -8.86 -0.31 4.88
C GLY A 165 -10.05 0.62 5.14
N ARG A 166 -10.13 1.74 4.42
CA ARG A 166 -11.27 2.66 4.53
C ARG A 166 -12.59 2.00 4.13
N MET A 167 -12.59 1.19 3.05
CA MET A 167 -13.78 0.44 2.64
C MET A 167 -14.25 -0.55 3.71
N ALA A 168 -13.30 -1.25 4.36
CA ALA A 168 -13.61 -2.17 5.45
C ALA A 168 -14.17 -1.43 6.67
N ASP A 169 -13.59 -0.29 7.05
CA ASP A 169 -14.02 0.52 8.19
C ASP A 169 -15.43 1.12 7.98
N GLU A 170 -15.76 1.49 6.73
CA GLU A 170 -17.09 1.97 6.36
C GLU A 170 -18.12 0.83 6.21
N GLY A 171 -17.70 -0.42 6.39
CA GLY A 171 -18.54 -1.60 6.39
C GLY A 171 -18.89 -2.12 5.00
N CYS A 172 -18.09 -1.83 3.99
CA CYS A 172 -18.20 -2.51 2.70
C CYS A 172 -17.97 -4.02 2.89
N LYS A 173 -18.80 -4.83 2.23
CA LYS A 173 -18.63 -6.28 2.21
C LYS A 173 -17.94 -6.74 0.92
N TYR A 174 -18.27 -6.12 -0.18
CA TYR A 174 -17.75 -6.46 -1.52
C TYR A 174 -16.95 -5.30 -2.09
N VAL A 175 -15.83 -5.62 -2.72
CA VAL A 175 -15.02 -4.64 -3.45
C VAL A 175 -14.74 -5.16 -4.85
N PHE A 176 -15.08 -4.38 -5.86
CA PHE A 176 -14.83 -4.70 -7.26
C PHE A 176 -13.66 -3.86 -7.75
N MET A 177 -12.61 -4.52 -8.26
CA MET A 177 -11.37 -3.85 -8.65
C MET A 177 -10.99 -4.20 -10.09
N GLU A 178 -10.67 -3.18 -10.88
CA GLU A 178 -10.02 -3.37 -12.17
C GLU A 178 -8.56 -3.80 -11.96
N VAL A 179 -8.18 -4.94 -12.56
CA VAL A 179 -6.80 -5.42 -12.54
C VAL A 179 -6.23 -5.31 -13.95
N SER A 180 -5.14 -4.54 -14.09
CA SER A 180 -4.45 -4.46 -15.37
C SER A 180 -3.74 -5.78 -15.66
N SER A 181 -3.69 -6.18 -16.94
CA SER A 181 -3.03 -7.42 -17.36
C SER A 181 -1.53 -7.45 -17.01
N CYS A 182 -0.88 -6.29 -16.92
CA CYS A 182 0.52 -6.19 -16.51
C CYS A 182 0.75 -6.63 -15.05
N LEU A 183 -0.19 -6.37 -14.14
CA LEU A 183 -0.08 -6.75 -12.73
C LEU A 183 -0.20 -8.26 -12.50
N LEU A 184 -0.90 -8.99 -13.38
CA LEU A 184 -1.05 -10.45 -13.26
C LEU A 184 0.25 -11.22 -13.54
N TYR A 185 1.17 -10.61 -14.28
CA TYR A 185 2.46 -11.24 -14.63
C TYR A 185 3.59 -10.88 -13.67
N THR A 186 3.41 -9.87 -12.82
CA THR A 186 4.44 -9.36 -11.90
C THR A 186 4.16 -9.65 -10.44
N SER A 187 2.93 -10.11 -10.10
CA SER A 187 2.62 -10.53 -8.74
C SER A 187 2.94 -12.02 -8.58
N PRO A 188 3.78 -12.42 -7.63
CA PRO A 188 3.88 -13.82 -7.25
C PRO A 188 2.52 -14.28 -6.71
N SER A 189 2.02 -15.37 -7.25
CA SER A 189 0.79 -16.06 -6.84
C SER A 189 0.93 -16.67 -5.45
#